data_082af3091a587f339f6e335abbc9fc15
#
_entry.id   082af3091a587f339f6e335abbc9fc15
#
_cell.length_a   1.000
_cell.length_b   1.000
_cell.length_c   1.000
_cell.angle_alpha   90.00
_cell.angle_beta   90.00
_cell.angle_gamma   90.00
#
_symmetry.space_group_name_H-M   'P 1'
#
loop_
_entity.id
_entity.type
_entity.pdbx_description
1 polymer ?
#
loop_
_entity_poly.entity_id
_entity_poly.type
_entity_poly.pdbx_seq_one_letter_code
_entity_poly.pdbx_strand_id
1 'polypeptide(L)'
;DPRIGKHFLYAGCGYGGSCFPKDVKALAHTGIENGYPMRVIEAVEAVNEAQKNIVFEKLLRAFDGDLRGKVIAMWGLSFKPETDDMREAPSLVVIEKLIEAGAVVRAYDPIAMEETHRRIGDKITYCKDMYEAVIDADALALLTEWKQFRMPSWSIIRKAMRNHVVVDGRNIYAPQELQDNGF
;
A
#
# COMPACT_ATOMS: atom_id res chain seq x y z
N ASP A 1 -4.14 6.23 -28.23
CA ASP A 1 -4.15 4.79 -28.00
C ASP A 1 -4.94 4.51 -26.73
N PRO A 2 -6.00 3.70 -26.76
CA PRO A 2 -6.85 3.42 -25.59
C PRO A 2 -6.10 2.70 -24.45
N ARG A 3 -4.95 2.07 -24.73
CA ARG A 3 -4.10 1.44 -23.72
C ARG A 3 -3.38 2.46 -22.84
N ILE A 4 -3.30 3.72 -23.25
CA ILE A 4 -2.68 4.84 -22.50
C ILE A 4 -3.77 5.74 -21.90
N GLY A 5 -4.96 5.23 -21.70
CA GLY A 5 -6.08 5.98 -21.14
C GLY A 5 -6.17 5.93 -19.63
N LYS A 6 -7.13 6.66 -19.08
CA LYS A 6 -7.40 6.79 -17.63
C LYS A 6 -7.52 5.46 -16.89
N HIS A 7 -7.96 4.40 -17.57
CA HIS A 7 -8.10 3.07 -16.96
C HIS A 7 -6.78 2.34 -16.70
N PHE A 8 -5.68 2.79 -17.32
CA PHE A 8 -4.36 2.22 -17.15
C PHE A 8 -3.44 3.12 -16.30
N LEU A 9 -3.65 4.44 -16.36
CA LEU A 9 -2.78 5.43 -15.73
C LEU A 9 -3.27 5.86 -14.33
N TYR A 10 -3.89 4.99 -13.58
CA TYR A 10 -4.25 5.29 -12.20
C TYR A 10 -2.99 5.47 -11.33
N ALA A 11 -2.93 6.60 -10.64
CA ALA A 11 -1.89 6.86 -9.66
C ALA A 11 -2.04 5.92 -8.45
N GLY A 12 -0.93 5.37 -7.98
CA GLY A 12 -0.89 4.45 -6.84
C GLY A 12 0.41 4.58 -6.04
N CYS A 13 0.58 3.72 -5.05
CA CYS A 13 1.73 3.69 -4.15
C CYS A 13 2.94 2.89 -4.70
N GLY A 14 3.10 2.82 -5.99
CA GLY A 14 4.14 2.04 -6.68
C GLY A 14 3.60 0.74 -7.26
N TYR A 15 4.36 0.19 -8.20
CA TYR A 15 4.06 -1.11 -8.81
C TYR A 15 4.89 -2.22 -8.18
N GLY A 16 4.38 -3.43 -8.27
CA GLY A 16 5.01 -4.67 -7.85
C GLY A 16 4.70 -5.81 -8.82
N GLY A 17 4.77 -7.03 -8.34
CA GLY A 17 4.52 -8.25 -9.11
C GLY A 17 5.78 -8.87 -9.66
N SER A 18 5.62 -9.99 -10.35
CA SER A 18 6.72 -10.84 -10.79
C SER A 18 7.38 -10.43 -12.11
N CYS A 19 6.61 -9.82 -13.00
CA CYS A 19 7.09 -9.54 -14.37
C CYS A 19 7.67 -8.13 -14.47
N PHE A 20 6.84 -7.12 -14.22
CA PHE A 20 7.19 -5.74 -14.51
C PHE A 20 8.46 -5.26 -13.79
N PRO A 21 8.63 -5.42 -12.46
CA PRO A 21 9.87 -5.02 -11.80
C PRO A 21 11.10 -5.77 -12.31
N LYS A 22 10.98 -7.08 -12.49
CA LYS A 22 12.07 -7.92 -12.98
C LYS A 22 12.52 -7.54 -14.39
N ASP A 23 11.57 -7.34 -15.30
CA ASP A 23 11.85 -7.08 -16.71
C ASP A 23 12.41 -5.67 -16.91
N VAL A 24 11.93 -4.68 -16.15
CA VAL A 24 12.48 -3.31 -16.14
C VAL A 24 13.94 -3.32 -15.65
N LYS A 25 14.24 -4.01 -14.53
CA LYS A 25 15.60 -4.14 -13.99
C LYS A 25 16.52 -4.88 -14.96
N ALA A 26 16.06 -5.97 -15.56
CA ALA A 26 16.82 -6.73 -16.54
C ALA A 26 17.16 -5.90 -17.79
N LEU A 27 16.18 -5.12 -18.29
CA LEU A 27 16.38 -4.26 -19.46
C LEU A 27 17.40 -3.14 -19.16
N ALA A 28 17.31 -2.49 -18.00
CA ALA A 28 18.28 -1.49 -17.57
C ALA A 28 19.70 -2.07 -17.51
N HIS A 29 19.85 -3.26 -16.90
CA HIS A 29 21.12 -3.95 -16.79
C HIS A 29 21.71 -4.30 -18.16
N THR A 30 20.91 -4.88 -19.05
CA THR A 30 21.30 -5.19 -20.41
C THR A 30 21.79 -3.95 -21.17
N GLY A 31 21.11 -2.81 -20.98
CA GLY A 31 21.55 -1.54 -21.56
C GLY A 31 22.94 -1.14 -21.10
N ILE A 32 23.21 -1.21 -19.80
CA ILE A 32 24.52 -0.88 -19.21
C ILE A 32 25.62 -1.82 -19.76
N GLU A 33 25.38 -3.13 -19.77
CA GLU A 33 26.33 -4.13 -20.28
C GLU A 33 26.71 -3.90 -21.75
N ASN A 34 25.78 -3.35 -22.55
CA ASN A 34 26.03 -3.05 -23.96
C ASN A 34 26.45 -1.59 -24.21
N GLY A 35 26.83 -0.84 -23.18
CA GLY A 35 27.30 0.54 -23.32
C GLY A 35 26.21 1.55 -23.70
N TYR A 36 24.93 1.20 -23.55
CA TYR A 36 23.78 2.05 -23.84
C TYR A 36 22.89 2.23 -22.59
N PRO A 37 23.24 3.14 -21.66
CA PRO A 37 22.43 3.36 -20.46
C PRO A 37 21.01 3.81 -20.83
N MET A 38 20.03 3.09 -20.33
CA MET A 38 18.61 3.36 -20.58
C MET A 38 18.06 4.31 -19.54
N ARG A 39 18.43 5.58 -19.60
CA ARG A 39 18.14 6.60 -18.57
C ARG A 39 16.68 6.72 -18.17
N VAL A 40 15.74 6.54 -19.12
CA VAL A 40 14.30 6.58 -18.81
C VAL A 40 13.89 5.37 -17.97
N ILE A 41 14.42 4.19 -18.26
CA ILE A 41 14.15 2.96 -17.52
C ILE A 41 14.72 3.04 -16.10
N GLU A 42 15.96 3.55 -15.97
CA GLU A 42 16.59 3.81 -14.67
C GLU A 42 15.79 4.81 -13.83
N ALA A 43 15.28 5.89 -14.46
CA ALA A 43 14.43 6.86 -13.80
C ALA A 43 13.09 6.25 -13.35
N VAL A 44 12.49 5.36 -14.12
CA VAL A 44 11.25 4.64 -13.75
C VAL A 44 11.48 3.80 -12.48
N GLU A 45 12.58 3.07 -12.39
CA GLU A 45 12.93 2.31 -11.17
C GLU A 45 13.10 3.23 -9.97
N ALA A 46 13.89 4.29 -10.10
CA ALA A 46 14.13 5.24 -9.01
C ALA A 46 12.83 5.88 -8.51
N VAL A 47 11.94 6.27 -9.42
CA VAL A 47 10.62 6.83 -9.08
C VAL A 47 9.74 5.77 -8.39
N ASN A 48 9.74 4.52 -8.86
CA ASN A 48 8.95 3.46 -8.24
C ASN A 48 9.42 3.15 -6.82
N GLU A 49 10.72 3.08 -6.59
CA GLU A 49 11.27 2.86 -5.24
C GLU A 49 10.93 4.02 -4.29
N ALA A 50 10.97 5.26 -4.77
CA ALA A 50 10.51 6.41 -3.99
C ALA A 50 9.00 6.33 -3.70
N GLN A 51 8.20 5.95 -4.71
CA GLN A 51 6.74 5.87 -4.60
C GLN A 51 6.26 4.81 -3.59
N LYS A 52 6.98 3.69 -3.43
CA LYS A 52 6.66 2.68 -2.41
C LYS A 52 6.70 3.23 -0.98
N ASN A 53 7.38 4.35 -0.75
CA ASN A 53 7.49 4.96 0.56
C ASN A 53 6.39 6.00 0.88
N ILE A 54 5.66 6.46 -0.13
CA ILE A 54 4.75 7.62 0.01
C ILE A 54 3.66 7.42 1.08
N VAL A 55 3.14 6.18 1.22
CA VAL A 55 2.11 5.89 2.24
C VAL A 55 2.69 5.99 3.64
N PHE A 56 3.88 5.43 3.87
CA PHE A 56 4.58 5.57 5.15
C PHE A 56 4.88 7.04 5.48
N GLU A 57 5.38 7.82 4.52
CA GLU A 57 5.69 9.23 4.71
C GLU A 57 4.45 10.07 5.06
N LYS A 58 3.30 9.76 4.42
CA LYS A 58 2.04 10.42 4.73
C LYS A 58 1.56 10.07 6.15
N LEU A 59 1.67 8.80 6.56
CA LEU A 59 1.35 8.38 7.92
C LEU A 59 2.27 9.08 8.93
N LEU A 60 3.57 9.06 8.69
CA LEU A 60 4.55 9.72 9.57
C LEU A 60 4.24 11.22 9.73
N ARG A 61 3.87 11.90 8.65
CA ARG A 61 3.46 13.31 8.67
C ARG A 61 2.16 13.54 9.44
N ALA A 62 1.18 12.64 9.31
CA ALA A 62 -0.10 12.74 10.01
C ALA A 62 0.04 12.61 11.54
N PHE A 63 1.14 12.05 12.02
CA PHE A 63 1.45 11.90 13.45
C PHE A 63 2.72 12.67 13.88
N ASP A 64 3.01 13.80 13.22
CA ASP A 64 4.11 14.72 13.59
C ASP A 64 5.47 14.02 13.73
N GLY A 65 5.71 12.96 12.97
CA GLY A 65 6.96 12.21 12.95
C GLY A 65 7.07 11.10 14.00
N ASP A 66 6.03 10.82 14.80
CA ASP A 66 6.06 9.77 15.83
C ASP A 66 4.96 8.72 15.64
N LEU A 67 5.35 7.52 15.23
CA LEU A 67 4.47 6.37 15.03
C LEU A 67 4.57 5.33 16.18
N ARG A 68 5.36 5.57 17.20
CA ARG A 68 5.55 4.62 18.31
C ARG A 68 4.22 4.32 19.01
N GLY A 69 3.88 3.03 19.05
CA GLY A 69 2.65 2.55 19.67
C GLY A 69 1.37 2.91 18.91
N LYS A 70 1.46 3.57 17.74
CA LYS A 70 0.30 3.81 16.88
C LYS A 70 -0.16 2.51 16.23
N VAL A 71 -1.46 2.29 16.20
CA VAL A 71 -2.09 1.14 15.53
C VAL A 71 -2.50 1.56 14.12
N ILE A 72 -1.89 0.94 13.13
CA ILE A 72 -2.18 1.22 11.72
C ILE A 72 -2.95 0.04 11.13
N ALA A 73 -4.21 0.28 10.78
CA ALA A 73 -4.99 -0.65 9.99
C ALA A 73 -4.49 -0.62 8.54
N MET A 74 -4.25 -1.78 7.95
CA MET A 74 -3.79 -1.89 6.57
C MET A 74 -4.76 -2.75 5.77
N TRP A 75 -5.32 -2.17 4.71
CA TRP A 75 -6.18 -2.86 3.77
C TRP A 75 -5.46 -3.12 2.45
N GLY A 76 -5.35 -4.41 2.12
CA GLY A 76 -4.63 -4.89 0.95
C GLY A 76 -3.15 -5.12 1.21
N LEU A 77 -2.69 -6.29 0.83
CA LEU A 77 -1.31 -6.76 1.00
C LEU A 77 -0.67 -7.14 -0.33
N SER A 78 -1.42 -7.80 -1.22
CA SER A 78 -0.95 -8.15 -2.56
C SER A 78 -0.64 -6.92 -3.42
N PHE A 79 0.21 -7.09 -4.45
CA PHE A 79 0.59 -5.98 -5.33
C PHE A 79 -0.56 -5.44 -6.20
N LYS A 80 -1.61 -6.24 -6.40
CA LYS A 80 -2.86 -5.89 -7.11
C LYS A 80 -4.01 -6.78 -6.62
N PRO A 81 -5.29 -6.42 -6.88
CA PRO A 81 -6.42 -7.30 -6.58
C PRO A 81 -6.39 -8.64 -7.33
N GLU A 82 -7.19 -9.61 -6.86
CA GLU A 82 -7.42 -10.92 -7.47
C GLU A 82 -6.15 -11.81 -7.54
N THR A 83 -5.22 -11.65 -6.59
CA THR A 83 -4.01 -12.48 -6.46
C THR A 83 -3.47 -12.47 -5.04
N ASP A 84 -2.72 -13.50 -4.68
CA ASP A 84 -1.90 -13.58 -3.46
C ASP A 84 -0.44 -13.15 -3.68
N ASP A 85 -0.10 -12.70 -4.90
CA ASP A 85 1.29 -12.37 -5.24
C ASP A 85 1.80 -11.16 -4.47
N MET A 86 2.78 -11.40 -3.62
CA MET A 86 3.43 -10.42 -2.74
C MET A 86 4.80 -9.94 -3.26
N ARG A 87 5.23 -10.43 -4.45
CA ARG A 87 6.54 -10.06 -4.99
C ARG A 87 6.61 -8.57 -5.30
N GLU A 88 7.61 -7.90 -4.74
CA GLU A 88 7.79 -6.44 -4.90
C GLU A 88 6.55 -5.62 -4.49
N ALA A 89 5.67 -6.17 -3.64
CA ALA A 89 4.46 -5.47 -3.20
C ALA A 89 4.82 -4.26 -2.32
N PRO A 90 4.26 -3.07 -2.62
CA PRO A 90 4.49 -1.87 -1.80
C PRO A 90 4.13 -2.05 -0.32
N SER A 91 3.16 -2.92 -0.02
CA SER A 91 2.75 -3.24 1.34
C SER A 91 3.89 -3.77 2.21
N LEU A 92 4.80 -4.59 1.66
CA LEU A 92 5.94 -5.12 2.40
C LEU A 92 6.88 -3.99 2.84
N VAL A 93 7.16 -3.04 1.96
CA VAL A 93 7.99 -1.86 2.26
C VAL A 93 7.36 -1.00 3.35
N VAL A 94 6.05 -0.76 3.24
CA VAL A 94 5.31 0.05 4.23
C VAL A 94 5.26 -0.65 5.57
N ILE A 95 4.99 -1.97 5.62
CA ILE A 95 4.97 -2.76 6.85
C ILE A 95 6.33 -2.69 7.57
N GLU A 96 7.42 -2.94 6.84
CA GLU A 96 8.77 -2.91 7.41
C GLU A 96 9.06 -1.56 8.08
N LYS A 97 8.82 -0.47 7.36
CA LYS A 97 9.03 0.89 7.88
C LYS A 97 8.13 1.24 9.07
N LEU A 98 6.88 0.79 9.07
CA LEU A 98 5.96 1.00 10.19
C LEU A 98 6.45 0.27 11.45
N ILE A 99 6.91 -0.97 11.31
CA ILE A 99 7.47 -1.76 12.41
C ILE A 99 8.76 -1.09 12.93
N GLU A 100 9.66 -0.67 12.05
CA GLU A 100 10.89 0.05 12.41
C GLU A 100 10.61 1.35 13.15
N ALA A 101 9.53 2.06 12.78
CA ALA A 101 9.06 3.26 13.47
C ALA A 101 8.30 2.98 14.78
N GLY A 102 8.17 1.71 15.18
CA GLY A 102 7.51 1.30 16.43
C GLY A 102 5.98 1.27 16.38
N ALA A 103 5.39 1.29 15.17
CA ALA A 103 3.96 1.13 14.99
C ALA A 103 3.51 -0.34 15.09
N VAL A 104 2.24 -0.54 15.42
CA VAL A 104 1.57 -1.85 15.38
C VAL A 104 0.73 -1.91 14.12
N VAL A 105 0.94 -2.94 13.29
CA VAL A 105 0.20 -3.12 12.05
C VAL A 105 -0.86 -4.20 12.21
N ARG A 106 -2.11 -3.87 11.86
CA ARG A 106 -3.24 -4.80 11.78
C ARG A 106 -3.73 -4.85 10.35
N ALA A 107 -3.57 -6.00 9.69
CA ALA A 107 -3.80 -6.09 8.26
C ALA A 107 -4.95 -7.03 7.90
N TYR A 108 -5.61 -6.69 6.80
CA TYR A 108 -6.55 -7.56 6.13
C TYR A 108 -6.36 -7.50 4.61
N ASP A 109 -6.31 -8.67 3.99
CA ASP A 109 -6.36 -8.86 2.55
C ASP A 109 -7.25 -10.09 2.25
N PRO A 110 -8.12 -10.05 1.23
CA PRO A 110 -9.02 -11.16 0.93
C PRO A 110 -8.33 -12.49 0.59
N ILE A 111 -7.12 -12.45 0.04
CA ILE A 111 -6.42 -13.64 -0.49
C ILE A 111 -4.98 -13.75 0.02
N ALA A 112 -4.25 -12.63 0.16
CA ALA A 112 -2.81 -12.65 0.38
C ALA A 112 -2.35 -12.85 1.85
N MET A 113 -3.27 -13.09 2.79
CA MET A 113 -2.94 -13.21 4.23
C MET A 113 -1.94 -14.33 4.50
N GLU A 114 -2.19 -15.52 3.96
CA GLU A 114 -1.34 -16.69 4.16
C GLU A 114 0.05 -16.51 3.54
N GLU A 115 0.11 -15.98 2.31
CA GLU A 115 1.38 -15.70 1.64
C GLU A 115 2.18 -14.61 2.36
N THR A 116 1.49 -13.59 2.90
CA THR A 116 2.15 -12.58 3.72
C THR A 116 2.73 -13.19 4.99
N HIS A 117 1.96 -14.04 5.68
CA HIS A 117 2.44 -14.73 6.88
C HIS A 117 3.67 -15.62 6.59
N ARG A 118 3.71 -16.31 5.44
CA ARG A 118 4.89 -17.08 5.03
C ARG A 118 6.14 -16.21 4.89
N ARG A 119 5.99 -14.95 4.47
CA ARG A 119 7.12 -14.03 4.22
C ARG A 119 7.61 -13.31 5.46
N ILE A 120 6.70 -12.81 6.26
CA ILE A 120 7.04 -11.94 7.39
C ILE A 120 6.65 -12.51 8.76
N GLY A 121 6.01 -13.70 8.82
CA GLY A 121 5.60 -14.35 10.06
C GLY A 121 4.62 -13.49 10.87
N ASP A 122 4.74 -13.55 12.18
CA ASP A 122 3.87 -12.88 13.16
C ASP A 122 4.27 -11.43 13.46
N LYS A 123 4.98 -10.77 12.54
CA LYS A 123 5.39 -9.37 12.71
C LYS A 123 4.23 -8.39 12.73
N ILE A 124 3.07 -8.80 12.19
CA ILE A 124 1.84 -8.02 12.15
C ILE A 124 0.67 -8.85 12.66
N THR A 125 -0.46 -8.22 12.96
CA THR A 125 -1.70 -8.90 13.30
C THR A 125 -2.53 -9.12 12.03
N TYR A 126 -2.90 -10.34 11.76
CA TYR A 126 -3.76 -10.74 10.64
C TYR A 126 -5.21 -10.77 11.11
N CYS A 127 -6.04 -9.90 10.55
CA CYS A 127 -7.44 -9.74 10.94
C CYS A 127 -8.35 -10.58 10.03
N LYS A 128 -9.48 -11.05 10.56
CA LYS A 128 -10.42 -11.90 9.81
C LYS A 128 -11.23 -11.14 8.75
N ASP A 129 -11.39 -9.82 8.93
CA ASP A 129 -12.10 -8.95 8.00
C ASP A 129 -11.59 -7.51 8.08
N MET A 130 -12.02 -6.68 7.14
CA MET A 130 -11.60 -5.28 7.01
C MET A 130 -12.03 -4.42 8.20
N TYR A 131 -13.15 -4.73 8.84
CA TYR A 131 -13.66 -3.95 9.97
C TYR A 131 -12.94 -4.32 11.27
N GLU A 132 -12.56 -5.58 11.46
CA GLU A 132 -11.71 -5.96 12.60
C GLU A 132 -10.36 -5.24 12.56
N ALA A 133 -9.79 -5.05 11.36
CA ALA A 133 -8.51 -4.35 11.22
C ALA A 133 -8.56 -2.91 11.76
N VAL A 134 -9.68 -2.21 11.62
CA VAL A 134 -9.82 -0.80 12.02
C VAL A 134 -10.24 -0.58 13.49
N ILE A 135 -10.56 -1.63 14.24
CA ILE A 135 -10.93 -1.47 15.67
C ILE A 135 -9.75 -0.88 16.44
N ASP A 136 -9.97 0.24 17.13
CA ASP A 136 -8.98 0.99 17.90
C ASP A 136 -7.73 1.41 17.08
N ALA A 137 -7.84 1.48 15.74
CA ALA A 137 -6.76 1.96 14.90
C ALA A 137 -6.60 3.49 14.97
N ASP A 138 -5.35 3.94 14.90
CA ASP A 138 -5.01 5.36 14.81
C ASP A 138 -5.07 5.88 13.36
N ALA A 139 -4.83 5.00 12.39
CA ALA A 139 -4.99 5.32 10.96
C ALA A 139 -5.39 4.08 10.16
N LEU A 140 -5.99 4.33 9.00
CA LEU A 140 -6.25 3.35 7.95
C LEU A 140 -5.38 3.66 6.73
N ALA A 141 -4.59 2.68 6.29
CA ALA A 141 -3.81 2.72 5.05
C ALA A 141 -4.38 1.73 4.03
N LEU A 142 -4.74 2.21 2.84
CA LEU A 142 -5.16 1.38 1.72
C LEU A 142 -4.01 1.18 0.75
N LEU A 143 -3.59 -0.08 0.50
CA LEU A 143 -2.48 -0.40 -0.39
C LEU A 143 -2.87 -1.21 -1.62
N THR A 144 -4.02 -1.91 -1.58
CA THR A 144 -4.53 -2.68 -2.74
C THR A 144 -6.02 -2.40 -2.91
N GLU A 145 -6.43 -2.06 -4.13
CA GLU A 145 -7.77 -1.57 -4.45
C GLU A 145 -8.79 -2.71 -4.67
N TRP A 146 -8.94 -3.62 -3.71
CA TRP A 146 -9.96 -4.66 -3.75
C TRP A 146 -11.37 -4.08 -3.87
N LYS A 147 -12.26 -4.77 -4.59
CA LYS A 147 -13.65 -4.31 -4.80
C LYS A 147 -14.38 -4.02 -3.49
N GLN A 148 -14.18 -4.88 -2.49
CA GLN A 148 -14.83 -4.73 -1.17
C GLN A 148 -14.39 -3.50 -0.40
N PHE A 149 -13.21 -2.92 -0.70
CA PHE A 149 -12.73 -1.70 -0.06
C PHE A 149 -13.31 -0.44 -0.69
N ARG A 150 -13.94 -0.52 -1.88
CA ARG A 150 -14.42 0.67 -2.60
C ARG A 150 -15.63 1.34 -2.00
N MET A 151 -16.48 0.59 -1.28
CA MET A 151 -17.71 1.10 -0.67
C MET A 151 -17.84 0.61 0.77
N PRO A 152 -16.92 1.01 1.65
CA PRO A 152 -17.01 0.59 3.05
C PRO A 152 -18.06 1.40 3.80
N SER A 153 -18.51 0.89 4.94
CA SER A 153 -19.34 1.67 5.84
C SER A 153 -18.49 2.65 6.66
N TRP A 154 -18.32 3.87 6.16
CA TRP A 154 -17.55 4.91 6.85
C TRP A 154 -18.05 5.21 8.25
N SER A 155 -19.38 5.11 8.48
CA SER A 155 -19.97 5.29 9.81
C SER A 155 -19.53 4.24 10.82
N ILE A 156 -19.35 2.99 10.38
CA ILE A 156 -18.80 1.90 11.23
C ILE A 156 -17.33 2.16 11.49
N ILE A 157 -16.54 2.47 10.45
CA ILE A 157 -15.10 2.70 10.54
C ILE A 157 -14.81 3.87 11.49
N ARG A 158 -15.51 4.98 11.32
CA ARG A 158 -15.34 6.15 12.20
C ARG A 158 -15.62 5.85 13.68
N LYS A 159 -16.60 5.00 13.97
CA LYS A 159 -16.91 4.60 15.35
C LYS A 159 -15.88 3.61 15.92
N ALA A 160 -15.28 2.79 15.06
CA ALA A 160 -14.32 1.77 15.45
C ALA A 160 -12.90 2.32 15.66
N MET A 161 -12.51 3.32 14.88
CA MET A 161 -11.18 3.92 14.95
C MET A 161 -11.01 4.89 16.12
N ARG A 162 -9.80 4.99 16.63
CA ARG A 162 -9.41 5.95 17.66
C ARG A 162 -9.18 7.35 17.08
N ASN A 163 -8.50 7.42 15.94
CA ASN A 163 -8.27 8.64 15.17
C ASN A 163 -8.80 8.46 13.74
N HIS A 164 -9.19 9.57 13.10
CA HIS A 164 -9.87 9.54 11.80
C HIS A 164 -8.91 9.89 10.64
N VAL A 165 -7.76 9.23 10.61
CA VAL A 165 -6.75 9.39 9.56
C VAL A 165 -6.90 8.27 8.54
N VAL A 166 -7.09 8.64 7.26
CA VAL A 166 -7.12 7.71 6.13
C VAL A 166 -6.03 8.10 5.14
N VAL A 167 -5.15 7.15 4.79
CA VAL A 167 -4.16 7.28 3.74
C VAL A 167 -4.52 6.32 2.61
N ASP A 168 -5.11 6.87 1.57
CA ASP A 168 -5.47 6.12 0.36
C ASP A 168 -4.26 6.09 -0.60
N GLY A 169 -3.57 4.96 -0.65
CA GLY A 169 -2.44 4.72 -1.54
C GLY A 169 -2.86 4.40 -2.98
N ARG A 170 -4.15 4.24 -3.26
CA ARG A 170 -4.67 3.81 -4.58
C ARG A 170 -5.61 4.83 -5.22
N ASN A 171 -5.90 5.92 -4.52
CA ASN A 171 -6.79 7.00 -4.98
C ASN A 171 -8.19 6.49 -5.40
N ILE A 172 -8.77 5.58 -4.62
CA ILE A 172 -10.10 5.03 -4.91
C ILE A 172 -11.22 5.78 -4.21
N TYR A 173 -10.91 6.61 -3.22
CA TYR A 173 -11.88 7.39 -2.47
C TYR A 173 -11.88 8.86 -2.93
N ALA A 174 -13.08 9.44 -3.06
CA ALA A 174 -13.20 10.86 -3.27
C ALA A 174 -12.87 11.61 -1.96
N PRO A 175 -11.97 12.62 -1.97
CA PRO A 175 -11.64 13.37 -0.75
C PRO A 175 -12.87 13.99 -0.06
N GLN A 176 -13.83 14.45 -0.85
CA GLN A 176 -15.08 15.02 -0.31
C GLN A 176 -15.90 13.98 0.45
N GLU A 177 -15.98 12.74 -0.06
CA GLU A 177 -16.68 11.65 0.63
C GLU A 177 -16.07 11.37 2.01
N LEU A 178 -14.73 11.35 2.11
CA LEU A 178 -14.05 11.16 3.38
C LEU A 178 -14.31 12.32 4.34
N GLN A 179 -14.21 13.56 3.87
CA GLN A 179 -14.50 14.76 4.68
C GLN A 179 -15.95 14.78 5.20
N ASP A 180 -16.93 14.46 4.35
CA ASP A 180 -18.34 14.41 4.72
C ASP A 180 -18.62 13.33 5.79
N ASN A 181 -17.81 12.29 5.85
CA ASN A 181 -17.84 11.25 6.87
C ASN A 181 -16.92 11.53 8.08
N GLY A 182 -16.23 12.65 8.11
CA GLY A 182 -15.43 13.14 9.24
C GLY A 182 -14.03 12.54 9.35
N PHE A 183 -13.42 12.25 8.19
CA PHE A 183 -12.01 11.83 8.04
C PHE A 183 -11.16 12.94 7.47
#